data_1ca78178606f732a38702546937c79d5
#
_entry.id   1ca78178606f732a38702546937c79d5
#
_cell.length_a   1.000
_cell.length_b   1.000
_cell.length_c   1.000
_cell.angle_alpha   90.00
_cell.angle_beta   90.00
_cell.angle_gamma   90.00
#
_symmetry.space_group_name_H-M   'P 1'
#
loop_
_entity.id
_entity.type
_entity.pdbx_description
1 polymer ?
#
loop_
_entity_poly.entity_id
_entity_poly.type
_entity_poly.pdbx_seq_one_letter_code
_entity_poly.pdbx_strand_id
1 'polypeptide(L)'
;MKSHLQYELRQKESGRRLFLLASGAALWSAFGTTVARAEDGLDAGGLTFRDFAIADNGASFNRADPMIPGGPDPAPSRLLAIDTANGLARVMFESVKIEVSLPLGWQATEDADRGVGFSADRRYRVLVWRVDFAFEGVRDAEHYAATKTGVIKSRRPGVQAQARKLADGTFLIVYENVPPSRGDGSGLRTVFDLVTSKPGNPKEGVLVTLGVPASDSERGLKLLTLLKSKLVIRW
;
A
#
# COMPACT_ATOMS: atom_id res chain seq x y z
N MET A 1 -11.60 -29.94 2.20
CA MET A 1 -12.38 -29.40 1.07
C MET A 1 -13.41 -28.30 1.43
N LYS A 2 -13.58 -27.90 2.70
CA LYS A 2 -14.55 -26.83 3.08
C LYS A 2 -13.94 -25.44 3.27
N SER A 3 -12.61 -25.29 3.32
CA SER A 3 -11.94 -24.00 3.58
C SER A 3 -11.75 -23.14 2.31
N HIS A 4 -11.62 -23.74 1.14
CA HIS A 4 -11.42 -23.05 -0.13
C HIS A 4 -12.68 -22.27 -0.56
N LEU A 5 -13.85 -22.83 -0.31
CA LEU A 5 -15.13 -22.19 -0.64
C LEU A 5 -15.45 -20.97 0.23
N GLN A 6 -14.97 -20.94 1.48
CA GLN A 6 -15.18 -19.77 2.35
C GLN A 6 -14.26 -18.60 2.00
N TYR A 7 -13.08 -18.87 1.44
CA TYR A 7 -12.16 -17.83 0.99
C TYR A 7 -12.65 -17.19 -0.30
N GLU A 8 -13.11 -17.98 -1.26
CA GLU A 8 -13.73 -17.47 -2.50
C GLU A 8 -15.03 -16.70 -2.24
N LEU A 9 -15.83 -17.13 -1.28
CA LEU A 9 -17.05 -16.41 -0.90
C LEU A 9 -16.76 -15.06 -0.25
N ARG A 10 -15.68 -14.94 0.55
CA ARG A 10 -15.26 -13.65 1.09
C ARG A 10 -14.69 -12.70 0.03
N GLN A 11 -13.99 -13.21 -0.96
CA GLN A 11 -13.53 -12.43 -2.11
C GLN A 11 -14.70 -11.97 -2.98
N LYS A 12 -15.67 -12.86 -3.27
CA LYS A 12 -16.90 -12.53 -4.00
C LYS A 12 -17.82 -11.56 -3.25
N GLU A 13 -17.89 -11.67 -1.93
CA GLU A 13 -18.68 -10.73 -1.13
C GLU A 13 -18.02 -9.35 -1.02
N SER A 14 -16.69 -9.26 -1.04
CA SER A 14 -15.97 -7.99 -1.09
C SER A 14 -16.20 -7.27 -2.42
N GLY A 15 -16.21 -7.98 -3.56
CA GLY A 15 -16.47 -7.40 -4.88
C GLY A 15 -17.94 -7.08 -5.17
N ARG A 16 -18.88 -7.86 -4.65
CA ARG A 16 -20.32 -7.67 -4.97
C ARG A 16 -21.04 -6.62 -4.13
N ARG A 17 -20.44 -6.10 -3.04
CA ARG A 17 -21.08 -5.12 -2.18
C ARG A 17 -20.71 -3.66 -2.49
N LEU A 18 -19.98 -3.40 -3.58
CA LEU A 18 -19.66 -2.04 -4.02
C LEU A 18 -20.73 -1.41 -4.91
N PHE A 19 -21.75 -2.16 -5.34
CA PHE A 19 -22.85 -1.65 -6.14
C PHE A 19 -24.09 -1.46 -5.29
N LEU A 20 -24.34 -0.28 -4.83
CA LEU A 20 -25.67 0.37 -4.74
C LEU A 20 -25.54 1.78 -4.19
N LEU A 21 -25.87 2.73 -5.06
CA LEU A 21 -26.40 4.06 -4.84
C LEU A 21 -25.51 5.13 -4.21
N ALA A 22 -25.27 6.17 -4.97
CA ALA A 22 -25.82 7.45 -4.57
C ALA A 22 -25.69 8.48 -5.70
N SER A 23 -26.77 8.73 -6.33
CA SER A 23 -27.05 10.06 -6.87
C SER A 23 -27.31 10.97 -5.66
N GLY A 24 -26.45 11.95 -5.46
CA GLY A 24 -26.57 12.93 -4.38
C GLY A 24 -25.72 14.13 -4.74
N ALA A 25 -26.36 15.13 -5.36
CA ALA A 25 -25.76 16.36 -5.80
C ALA A 25 -25.27 17.23 -4.63
N ALA A 26 -24.10 17.79 -4.81
CA ALA A 26 -23.58 19.10 -4.45
C ALA A 26 -24.13 19.87 -3.25
N LEU A 27 -23.22 20.23 -2.36
CA LEU A 27 -23.11 21.61 -1.82
C LEU A 27 -21.63 21.82 -1.44
N TRP A 28 -20.92 22.54 -2.28
CA TRP A 28 -19.60 23.07 -1.98
C TRP A 28 -19.76 24.31 -1.12
N SER A 29 -19.51 24.20 0.16
CA SER A 29 -19.33 25.36 1.04
C SER A 29 -17.83 25.64 1.14
N ALA A 30 -17.46 26.82 0.67
CA ALA A 30 -16.12 27.36 0.72
C ALA A 30 -15.66 27.53 2.17
N PHE A 31 -14.69 26.74 2.59
CA PHE A 31 -13.77 27.11 3.66
C PHE A 31 -12.43 27.39 3.06
N GLY A 32 -12.15 28.69 2.90
CA GLY A 32 -10.83 29.18 2.55
C GLY A 32 -9.88 28.98 3.72
N THR A 33 -9.07 27.96 3.63
CA THR A 33 -7.78 27.90 4.29
C THR A 33 -6.74 28.06 3.19
N THR A 34 -5.99 29.14 3.26
CA THR A 34 -4.75 29.36 2.51
C THR A 34 -3.80 28.23 2.86
N VAL A 35 -3.88 27.14 2.12
CA VAL A 35 -2.85 26.12 2.12
C VAL A 35 -1.68 26.76 1.38
N ALA A 36 -0.62 27.07 2.13
CA ALA A 36 0.67 27.37 1.58
C ALA A 36 0.97 26.29 0.52
N ARG A 37 1.27 26.74 -0.68
CA ARG A 37 1.65 25.93 -1.85
C ARG A 37 3.00 25.29 -1.53
N ALA A 38 2.98 24.22 -0.72
CA ALA A 38 4.11 23.31 -0.65
C ALA A 38 4.20 22.63 -2.01
N GLU A 39 5.38 22.64 -2.62
CA GLU A 39 5.67 21.89 -3.83
C GLU A 39 5.07 20.49 -3.72
N ASP A 40 4.29 20.08 -4.73
CA ASP A 40 3.43 18.88 -4.72
C ASP A 40 4.21 17.55 -4.71
N GLY A 41 5.36 17.49 -4.10
CA GLY A 41 6.23 16.34 -3.98
C GLY A 41 6.15 15.67 -2.60
N LEU A 42 6.30 14.36 -2.56
CA LEU A 42 6.64 13.66 -1.35
C LEU A 42 8.11 13.96 -1.02
N ASP A 43 8.41 14.34 0.23
CA ASP A 43 9.77 14.62 0.71
C ASP A 43 10.18 13.56 1.75
N ALA A 44 11.35 12.96 1.57
CA ALA A 44 11.93 12.03 2.54
C ALA A 44 12.57 12.75 3.74
N GLY A 45 12.71 14.07 3.69
CA GLY A 45 13.23 14.90 4.78
C GLY A 45 14.65 14.50 5.23
N GLY A 46 15.49 14.09 4.25
CA GLY A 46 16.86 13.62 4.55
C GLY A 46 16.97 12.20 5.07
N LEU A 47 15.85 11.50 5.35
CA LEU A 47 15.89 10.08 5.72
C LEU A 47 16.25 9.20 4.52
N THR A 48 16.90 8.08 4.82
CA THR A 48 17.34 7.04 3.89
C THR A 48 16.77 5.68 4.29
N PHE A 49 16.95 4.65 3.49
CA PHE A 49 16.56 3.29 3.87
C PHE A 49 17.30 2.78 5.12
N ARG A 50 18.51 3.30 5.40
CA ARG A 50 19.26 2.96 6.63
C ARG A 50 18.50 3.31 7.90
N ASP A 51 17.75 4.41 7.88
CA ASP A 51 16.97 4.86 9.04
C ASP A 51 15.82 3.89 9.39
N PHE A 52 15.46 3.02 8.46
CA PHE A 52 14.42 1.99 8.61
C PHE A 52 14.98 0.58 8.61
N ALA A 53 16.28 0.41 8.42
CA ALA A 53 16.94 -0.88 8.46
C ALA A 53 17.02 -1.40 9.92
N ILE A 54 16.86 -2.71 10.08
CA ILE A 54 16.91 -3.40 11.39
C ILE A 54 18.04 -4.43 11.42
N ALA A 55 18.78 -4.59 10.32
CA ALA A 55 19.98 -5.42 10.23
C ALA A 55 20.90 -4.87 9.15
N ASP A 56 22.19 -5.12 9.29
CA ASP A 56 23.21 -4.69 8.32
C ASP A 56 23.34 -5.64 7.11
N ASN A 57 22.75 -6.82 7.19
CA ASN A 57 22.76 -7.82 6.13
C ASN A 57 21.34 -8.18 5.69
N GLY A 58 21.16 -8.44 4.40
CA GLY A 58 19.89 -8.83 3.81
C GLY A 58 19.46 -10.28 4.05
N ALA A 59 20.00 -10.96 5.05
CA ALA A 59 19.84 -12.41 5.25
C ALA A 59 18.38 -12.86 5.50
N SER A 60 17.49 -11.96 5.92
CA SER A 60 16.09 -12.28 6.20
C SER A 60 15.14 -12.18 5.00
N PHE A 61 15.62 -11.72 3.83
CA PHE A 61 14.75 -11.49 2.67
C PHE A 61 14.22 -12.75 1.99
N ASN A 62 14.86 -13.90 2.20
CA ASN A 62 14.44 -15.17 1.61
C ASN A 62 13.61 -16.06 2.55
N ARG A 63 13.16 -15.51 3.67
CA ARG A 63 12.30 -16.27 4.57
C ARG A 63 10.85 -16.20 4.09
N ALA A 64 10.31 -17.34 3.71
CA ALA A 64 8.87 -17.52 3.63
C ALA A 64 8.29 -17.36 5.04
N ASP A 65 7.28 -16.52 5.19
CA ASP A 65 6.58 -16.35 6.46
C ASP A 65 5.09 -16.52 6.18
N PRO A 66 4.46 -17.57 6.72
CA PRO A 66 3.06 -17.82 6.48
C PRO A 66 2.23 -16.64 7.00
N MET A 67 1.61 -15.92 6.09
CA MET A 67 0.79 -14.75 6.43
C MET A 67 -0.56 -15.11 7.03
N ILE A 68 -1.03 -16.33 6.75
CA ILE A 68 -2.33 -16.84 7.22
C ILE A 68 -2.10 -18.23 7.82
N PRO A 69 -2.33 -18.44 9.10
CA PRO A 69 -2.26 -19.77 9.69
C PRO A 69 -3.18 -20.75 8.97
N GLY A 70 -2.62 -21.86 8.46
CA GLY A 70 -3.35 -22.88 7.70
C GLY A 70 -3.64 -22.54 6.24
N GLY A 71 -3.10 -21.42 5.72
CA GLY A 71 -3.07 -21.13 4.30
C GLY A 71 -1.90 -21.83 3.58
N PRO A 72 -1.85 -21.79 2.24
CA PRO A 72 -0.67 -22.25 1.50
C PRO A 72 0.52 -21.40 1.90
N ASP A 73 1.70 -22.03 1.99
CA ASP A 73 2.95 -21.30 2.24
C ASP A 73 3.18 -20.28 1.13
N PRO A 74 3.43 -19.00 1.47
CA PRO A 74 3.69 -17.99 0.48
C PRO A 74 5.05 -18.27 -0.20
N ALA A 75 5.10 -18.06 -1.51
CA ALA A 75 6.35 -18.18 -2.24
C ALA A 75 7.34 -17.10 -1.76
N PRO A 76 8.64 -17.43 -1.64
CA PRO A 76 9.65 -16.42 -1.35
C PRO A 76 9.77 -15.46 -2.53
N SER A 77 9.82 -14.17 -2.24
CA SER A 77 10.13 -13.15 -3.25
C SER A 77 11.58 -13.30 -3.72
N ARG A 78 11.87 -12.87 -4.95
CA ARG A 78 13.21 -12.94 -5.50
C ARG A 78 14.06 -11.73 -5.11
N LEU A 79 15.14 -12.00 -4.34
CA LEU A 79 16.14 -10.98 -4.04
C LEU A 79 16.96 -10.69 -5.30
N LEU A 80 17.02 -9.43 -5.72
CA LEU A 80 17.78 -8.97 -6.89
C LEU A 80 19.16 -8.45 -6.49
N ALA A 81 19.26 -7.67 -5.44
CA ALA A 81 20.50 -7.04 -4.98
C ALA A 81 20.38 -6.61 -3.52
N ILE A 82 21.52 -6.55 -2.85
CA ILE A 82 21.70 -5.97 -1.52
C ILE A 82 22.63 -4.77 -1.66
N ASP A 83 22.20 -3.61 -1.19
CA ASP A 83 22.99 -2.38 -1.12
C ASP A 83 23.17 -2.00 0.35
N THR A 84 24.24 -2.53 0.95
CA THR A 84 24.56 -2.26 2.35
C THR A 84 24.94 -0.81 2.58
N ALA A 85 25.52 -0.14 1.56
CA ALA A 85 25.90 1.26 1.66
C ALA A 85 24.67 2.17 1.83
N ASN A 86 23.57 1.85 1.18
CA ASN A 86 22.31 2.62 1.26
C ASN A 86 21.26 1.97 2.19
N GLY A 87 21.57 0.84 2.83
CA GLY A 87 20.70 0.18 3.79
C GLY A 87 19.46 -0.46 3.17
N LEU A 88 19.53 -0.91 1.90
CA LEU A 88 18.37 -1.45 1.19
C LEU A 88 18.66 -2.78 0.48
N ALA A 89 17.61 -3.55 0.27
CA ALA A 89 17.60 -4.70 -0.63
C ALA A 89 16.54 -4.50 -1.71
N ARG A 90 16.89 -4.84 -2.95
CA ARG A 90 15.96 -4.82 -4.09
C ARG A 90 15.32 -6.18 -4.23
N VAL A 91 14.00 -6.19 -4.22
CA VAL A 91 13.17 -7.40 -4.23
C VAL A 91 12.22 -7.37 -5.41
N MET A 92 12.15 -8.44 -6.19
CA MET A 92 11.16 -8.64 -7.24
C MET A 92 10.02 -9.47 -6.70
N PHE A 93 8.82 -8.95 -6.83
CA PHE A 93 7.58 -9.70 -6.67
C PHE A 93 7.13 -10.16 -8.06
N GLU A 94 7.36 -11.45 -8.35
CA GLU A 94 7.16 -12.00 -9.70
C GLU A 94 5.70 -12.09 -10.10
N SER A 95 4.80 -12.35 -9.16
CA SER A 95 3.35 -12.43 -9.39
C SER A 95 2.78 -11.12 -9.92
N VAL A 96 3.28 -10.00 -9.43
CA VAL A 96 2.81 -8.67 -9.81
C VAL A 96 3.73 -7.91 -10.74
N LYS A 97 4.92 -8.45 -11.06
CA LYS A 97 5.94 -7.82 -11.90
C LYS A 97 6.38 -6.44 -11.38
N ILE A 98 6.57 -6.33 -10.06
CA ILE A 98 6.97 -5.09 -9.40
C ILE A 98 8.24 -5.32 -8.59
N GLU A 99 9.22 -4.45 -8.82
CA GLU A 99 10.45 -4.41 -8.02
C GLU A 99 10.33 -3.30 -6.97
N VAL A 100 10.64 -3.65 -5.73
CA VAL A 100 10.58 -2.74 -4.59
C VAL A 100 11.93 -2.76 -3.86
N SER A 101 12.39 -1.60 -3.45
CA SER A 101 13.51 -1.49 -2.51
C SER A 101 12.96 -1.49 -1.09
N LEU A 102 13.38 -2.44 -0.28
CA LEU A 102 13.00 -2.56 1.13
C LEU A 102 14.21 -2.28 2.04
N PRO A 103 14.02 -1.73 3.25
CA PRO A 103 15.10 -1.58 4.21
C PRO A 103 15.75 -2.93 4.55
N LEU A 104 17.04 -2.95 4.84
CA LEU A 104 17.73 -4.18 5.26
C LEU A 104 17.13 -4.77 6.54
N GLY A 105 17.08 -6.08 6.61
CA GLY A 105 16.50 -6.82 7.73
C GLY A 105 14.99 -7.00 7.66
N TRP A 106 14.31 -6.38 6.68
CA TRP A 106 12.90 -6.66 6.44
C TRP A 106 12.71 -8.03 5.81
N GLN A 107 11.51 -8.55 5.89
CA GLN A 107 11.11 -9.81 5.26
C GLN A 107 10.25 -9.50 4.04
N ALA A 108 10.38 -10.32 3.00
CA ALA A 108 9.58 -10.21 1.79
C ALA A 108 9.04 -11.58 1.38
N THR A 109 7.79 -11.60 0.96
CA THR A 109 7.11 -12.80 0.49
C THR A 109 6.07 -12.43 -0.57
N GLU A 110 5.64 -13.38 -1.35
CA GLU A 110 4.52 -13.22 -2.28
C GLU A 110 3.32 -14.04 -1.80
N ASP A 111 2.16 -13.46 -1.97
CA ASP A 111 0.86 -14.13 -1.81
C ASP A 111 0.19 -14.07 -3.19
N ALA A 112 -0.56 -15.07 -3.58
CA ALA A 112 -1.14 -15.35 -4.90
C ALA A 112 -1.12 -14.22 -5.97
N ASP A 113 -1.43 -12.99 -5.59
CA ASP A 113 -1.60 -11.84 -6.48
C ASP A 113 -0.98 -10.53 -5.97
N ARG A 114 -0.14 -10.61 -4.91
CA ARG A 114 0.50 -9.44 -4.31
C ARG A 114 1.87 -9.76 -3.73
N GLY A 115 2.73 -8.75 -3.72
CA GLY A 115 3.97 -8.76 -2.95
C GLY A 115 3.76 -8.15 -1.57
N VAL A 116 4.46 -8.67 -0.58
CA VAL A 116 4.39 -8.21 0.81
C VAL A 116 5.80 -8.05 1.37
N GLY A 117 6.08 -6.86 1.89
CA GLY A 117 7.28 -6.58 2.67
C GLY A 117 6.90 -6.13 4.08
N PHE A 118 7.64 -6.55 5.10
CA PHE A 118 7.36 -6.11 6.46
C PHE A 118 8.63 -6.09 7.32
N SER A 119 8.68 -5.15 8.27
CA SER A 119 9.73 -5.11 9.27
C SER A 119 9.67 -6.34 10.18
N ALA A 120 10.79 -6.80 10.73
CA ALA A 120 10.83 -8.01 11.55
C ALA A 120 9.96 -7.89 12.82
N ASP A 121 9.80 -6.67 13.33
CA ASP A 121 8.92 -6.35 14.46
C ASP A 121 7.44 -6.19 14.07
N ARG A 122 7.12 -6.36 12.78
CA ARG A 122 5.76 -6.23 12.22
C ARG A 122 5.13 -4.83 12.36
N ARG A 123 5.91 -3.82 12.74
CA ARG A 123 5.40 -2.45 12.87
C ARG A 123 5.08 -1.81 11.54
N TYR A 124 5.86 -2.13 10.51
CA TYR A 124 5.70 -1.59 9.15
C TYR A 124 5.38 -2.72 8.19
N ARG A 125 4.43 -2.49 7.31
CA ARG A 125 4.05 -3.45 6.27
C ARG A 125 3.78 -2.75 4.95
N VAL A 126 4.42 -3.22 3.89
CA VAL A 126 4.20 -2.80 2.50
C VAL A 126 3.47 -3.90 1.77
N LEU A 127 2.45 -3.54 1.00
CA LEU A 127 1.76 -4.41 0.07
C LEU A 127 1.86 -3.80 -1.32
N VAL A 128 2.11 -4.61 -2.34
CA VAL A 128 2.08 -4.19 -3.73
C VAL A 128 1.24 -5.16 -4.55
N TRP A 129 0.33 -4.63 -5.34
CA TRP A 129 -0.52 -5.43 -6.21
C TRP A 129 -0.91 -4.69 -7.48
N ARG A 130 -1.35 -5.44 -8.47
CA ARG A 130 -1.97 -4.88 -9.65
C ARG A 130 -3.45 -4.66 -9.41
N VAL A 131 -3.96 -3.58 -10.00
CA VAL A 131 -5.38 -3.22 -9.91
C VAL A 131 -5.94 -3.19 -11.32
N ASP A 132 -7.02 -3.94 -11.53
CA ASP A 132 -7.92 -3.76 -12.66
C ASP A 132 -9.05 -2.83 -12.21
N PHE A 133 -8.96 -1.58 -12.61
CA PHE A 133 -9.94 -0.56 -12.22
C PHE A 133 -11.34 -0.85 -12.78
N ALA A 134 -11.43 -1.50 -13.95
CA ALA A 134 -12.71 -1.87 -14.50
C ALA A 134 -13.40 -2.98 -13.67
N PHE A 135 -12.61 -3.95 -13.16
CA PHE A 135 -13.11 -4.97 -12.24
C PHE A 135 -13.55 -4.36 -10.90
N GLU A 136 -12.84 -3.34 -10.42
CA GLU A 136 -13.21 -2.57 -9.23
C GLU A 136 -14.42 -1.63 -9.46
N GLY A 137 -14.96 -1.57 -10.68
CA GLY A 137 -16.09 -0.71 -11.02
C GLY A 137 -15.75 0.77 -11.13
N VAL A 138 -14.47 1.11 -11.31
CA VAL A 138 -13.96 2.47 -11.44
C VAL A 138 -13.24 2.67 -12.77
N ARG A 139 -13.03 3.92 -13.20
CA ARG A 139 -12.48 4.22 -14.53
C ARG A 139 -10.96 4.23 -14.57
N ASP A 140 -10.33 4.70 -13.49
CA ASP A 140 -8.91 5.02 -13.39
C ASP A 140 -8.48 5.22 -11.93
N ALA A 141 -7.22 5.53 -11.69
CA ALA A 141 -6.66 5.76 -10.37
C ALA A 141 -7.33 6.93 -9.62
N GLU A 142 -7.75 7.98 -10.33
CA GLU A 142 -8.45 9.13 -9.71
C GLU A 142 -9.82 8.72 -9.17
N HIS A 143 -10.60 8.04 -10.00
CA HIS A 143 -11.91 7.54 -9.61
C HIS A 143 -11.79 6.49 -8.49
N TYR A 144 -10.75 5.65 -8.54
CA TYR A 144 -10.45 4.70 -7.47
C TYR A 144 -10.18 5.43 -6.14
N ALA A 145 -9.31 6.44 -6.14
CA ALA A 145 -8.97 7.19 -4.94
C ALA A 145 -10.20 7.89 -4.33
N ALA A 146 -11.03 8.52 -5.15
CA ALA A 146 -12.26 9.17 -4.72
C ALA A 146 -13.26 8.16 -4.14
N THR A 147 -13.47 7.03 -4.83
CA THR A 147 -14.39 5.97 -4.40
C THR A 147 -13.94 5.34 -3.08
N LYS A 148 -12.66 4.99 -2.94
CA LYS A 148 -12.10 4.42 -1.70
C LYS A 148 -12.29 5.35 -0.52
N THR A 149 -12.00 6.64 -0.70
CA THR A 149 -12.16 7.65 0.36
C THR A 149 -13.62 7.75 0.82
N GLY A 150 -14.57 7.78 -0.13
CA GLY A 150 -15.99 7.81 0.16
C GLY A 150 -16.50 6.56 0.88
N VAL A 151 -16.09 5.38 0.39
CA VAL A 151 -16.48 4.10 0.98
C VAL A 151 -15.95 3.94 2.40
N ILE A 152 -14.70 4.33 2.67
CA ILE A 152 -14.13 4.22 4.01
C ILE A 152 -14.87 5.16 4.98
N LYS A 153 -15.09 6.41 4.59
CA LYS A 153 -15.87 7.36 5.42
C LYS A 153 -17.25 6.85 5.79
N SER A 154 -17.92 6.18 4.86
CA SER A 154 -19.27 5.66 5.11
C SER A 154 -19.30 4.39 5.94
N ARG A 155 -18.32 3.49 5.77
CA ARG A 155 -18.32 2.16 6.41
C ARG A 155 -17.56 2.09 7.73
N ARG A 156 -16.61 3.02 7.93
CA ARG A 156 -15.74 3.07 9.11
C ARG A 156 -15.66 4.51 9.63
N PRO A 157 -16.70 5.01 10.29
CA PRO A 157 -16.78 6.43 10.69
C PRO A 157 -15.64 6.88 11.63
N GLY A 158 -14.93 5.96 12.28
CA GLY A 158 -13.74 6.27 13.07
C GLY A 158 -12.46 6.46 12.25
N VAL A 159 -12.45 6.04 10.96
CA VAL A 159 -11.30 6.17 10.08
C VAL A 159 -11.42 7.46 9.27
N GLN A 160 -10.41 8.31 9.37
CA GLN A 160 -10.30 9.49 8.51
C GLN A 160 -9.63 9.08 7.20
N ALA A 161 -10.11 9.58 6.08
CA ALA A 161 -9.55 9.27 4.77
C ALA A 161 -9.47 10.53 3.90
N GLN A 162 -8.30 10.77 3.31
CA GLN A 162 -8.02 11.90 2.42
C GLN A 162 -7.25 11.41 1.20
N ALA A 163 -7.55 11.95 0.03
CA ALA A 163 -6.83 11.66 -1.20
C ALA A 163 -6.30 12.95 -1.82
N ARG A 164 -5.10 12.90 -2.39
CA ARG A 164 -4.52 13.99 -3.18
C ARG A 164 -3.76 13.45 -4.38
N LYS A 165 -3.73 14.23 -5.46
CA LYS A 165 -2.91 13.96 -6.64
C LYS A 165 -1.51 14.51 -6.42
N LEU A 166 -0.50 13.72 -6.76
CA LEU A 166 0.89 14.11 -6.76
C LEU A 166 1.28 14.69 -8.13
N ALA A 167 2.42 15.39 -8.20
CA ALA A 167 2.89 16.05 -9.41
C ALA A 167 3.10 15.08 -10.59
N ASP A 168 3.46 13.83 -10.33
CA ASP A 168 3.65 12.79 -11.36
C ASP A 168 2.34 12.07 -11.77
N GLY A 169 1.20 12.53 -11.30
CA GLY A 169 -0.11 11.96 -11.59
C GLY A 169 -0.50 10.76 -10.71
N THR A 170 0.36 10.29 -9.83
CA THR A 170 0.02 9.29 -8.80
C THR A 170 -0.96 9.88 -7.78
N PHE A 171 -1.87 9.07 -7.26
CA PHE A 171 -2.75 9.47 -6.17
C PHE A 171 -2.22 8.90 -4.85
N LEU A 172 -2.10 9.76 -3.84
CA LEU A 172 -1.84 9.38 -2.46
C LEU A 172 -3.15 9.42 -1.70
N ILE A 173 -3.51 8.30 -1.07
CA ILE A 173 -4.62 8.24 -0.12
C ILE A 173 -4.02 7.99 1.26
N VAL A 174 -4.44 8.76 2.25
CA VAL A 174 -4.04 8.60 3.65
C VAL A 174 -5.26 8.20 4.46
N TYR A 175 -5.13 7.12 5.22
CA TYR A 175 -6.13 6.67 6.16
C TYR A 175 -5.55 6.76 7.57
N GLU A 176 -6.20 7.50 8.45
CA GLU A 176 -5.82 7.64 9.85
C GLU A 176 -6.81 6.90 10.77
N ASN A 177 -6.34 6.52 11.94
CA ASN A 177 -7.11 5.79 12.94
C ASN A 177 -7.62 4.41 12.45
N VAL A 178 -6.84 3.77 11.58
CA VAL A 178 -7.19 2.44 11.08
C VAL A 178 -6.97 1.41 12.19
N PRO A 179 -7.98 0.59 12.54
CA PRO A 179 -7.78 -0.51 13.47
C PRO A 179 -6.71 -1.50 12.95
N PRO A 180 -5.91 -2.11 13.83
CA PRO A 180 -4.89 -3.05 13.41
C PRO A 180 -5.51 -4.27 12.75
N SER A 181 -4.88 -4.78 11.70
CA SER A 181 -5.20 -6.08 11.10
C SER A 181 -4.52 -7.20 11.88
N ARG A 182 -4.96 -8.43 11.67
CA ARG A 182 -4.31 -9.60 12.28
C ARG A 182 -2.82 -9.64 11.91
N GLY A 183 -1.96 -9.69 12.89
CA GLY A 183 -0.50 -9.71 12.73
C GLY A 183 0.18 -8.34 12.69
N ASP A 184 -0.57 -7.23 12.82
CA ASP A 184 -0.02 -5.87 12.80
C ASP A 184 0.40 -5.34 14.20
N GLY A 185 0.35 -6.15 15.24
CA GLY A 185 0.51 -5.67 16.61
C GLY A 185 -0.75 -4.96 17.15
N SER A 186 -0.62 -4.26 18.28
CA SER A 186 -1.70 -3.51 18.92
C SER A 186 -1.64 -2.03 18.56
N GLY A 187 -2.78 -1.35 18.63
CA GLY A 187 -2.89 0.09 18.43
C GLY A 187 -3.36 0.50 17.03
N LEU A 188 -3.79 1.75 16.95
CA LEU A 188 -4.24 2.34 15.69
C LEU A 188 -3.08 2.50 14.71
N ARG A 189 -3.42 2.50 13.44
CA ARG A 189 -2.46 2.62 12.34
C ARG A 189 -2.81 3.79 11.43
N THR A 190 -1.78 4.31 10.79
CA THR A 190 -1.92 5.10 9.57
C THR A 190 -1.60 4.19 8.39
N VAL A 191 -2.43 4.26 7.36
CA VAL A 191 -2.23 3.52 6.11
C VAL A 191 -2.15 4.52 4.97
N PHE A 192 -1.18 4.33 4.11
CA PHE A 192 -0.95 5.12 2.90
C PHE A 192 -1.14 4.23 1.69
N ASP A 193 -1.91 4.68 0.71
CA ASP A 193 -2.02 4.04 -0.59
C ASP A 193 -1.46 4.97 -1.66
N LEU A 194 -0.50 4.48 -2.46
CA LEU A 194 -0.10 5.09 -3.72
C LEU A 194 -0.79 4.35 -4.85
N VAL A 195 -1.56 5.06 -5.63
CA VAL A 195 -2.33 4.50 -6.76
C VAL A 195 -1.86 5.15 -8.04
N THR A 196 -1.42 4.35 -9.01
CA THR A 196 -1.00 4.85 -10.31
C THR A 196 -1.64 4.05 -11.43
N SER A 197 -2.08 4.72 -12.49
CA SER A 197 -2.55 4.07 -13.71
C SER A 197 -1.38 3.67 -14.59
N LYS A 198 -1.56 2.61 -15.36
CA LYS A 198 -0.63 2.18 -16.39
C LYS A 198 -0.57 3.24 -17.52
N PRO A 199 0.63 3.65 -17.95
CA PRO A 199 0.77 4.54 -19.10
C PRO A 199 0.07 3.95 -20.35
N GLY A 200 -0.79 4.75 -20.98
CA GLY A 200 -1.54 4.33 -22.17
C GLY A 200 -2.74 3.42 -21.91
N ASN A 201 -2.93 2.92 -20.69
CA ASN A 201 -4.12 2.14 -20.30
C ASN A 201 -4.60 2.51 -18.89
N PRO A 202 -5.46 3.51 -18.75
CA PRO A 202 -5.94 3.96 -17.44
C PRO A 202 -6.80 2.94 -16.69
N LYS A 203 -7.24 1.85 -17.35
CA LYS A 203 -8.05 0.78 -16.72
C LYS A 203 -7.22 -0.17 -15.86
N GLU A 204 -5.90 -0.18 -16.04
CA GLU A 204 -4.97 -0.98 -15.24
C GLU A 204 -4.10 -0.06 -14.38
N GLY A 205 -3.68 -0.55 -13.24
CA GLY A 205 -2.80 0.21 -12.36
C GLY A 205 -2.05 -0.63 -11.36
N VAL A 206 -1.34 0.07 -10.50
CA VAL A 206 -0.62 -0.50 -9.36
C VAL A 206 -1.04 0.24 -8.11
N LEU A 207 -1.21 -0.51 -7.04
CA LEU A 207 -1.42 -0.02 -5.69
C LEU A 207 -0.24 -0.44 -4.82
N VAL A 208 0.36 0.53 -4.16
CA VAL A 208 1.36 0.32 -3.11
C VAL A 208 0.77 0.81 -1.80
N THR A 209 0.56 -0.09 -0.87
CA THR A 209 0.02 0.21 0.46
C THR A 209 1.13 0.12 1.49
N LEU A 210 1.30 1.15 2.31
CA LEU A 210 2.19 1.13 3.48
C LEU A 210 1.35 1.32 4.75
N GLY A 211 1.39 0.34 5.65
CA GLY A 211 0.79 0.43 6.98
C GLY A 211 1.85 0.65 8.05
N VAL A 212 1.65 1.64 8.92
CA VAL A 212 2.55 1.98 10.04
C VAL A 212 1.75 2.23 11.32
N PRO A 213 2.34 2.14 12.52
CA PRO A 213 1.70 2.64 13.74
C PRO A 213 1.30 4.11 13.59
N ALA A 214 0.17 4.51 14.16
CA ALA A 214 -0.29 5.90 14.08
C ALA A 214 0.73 6.91 14.67
N SER A 215 1.49 6.50 15.69
CA SER A 215 2.59 7.30 16.26
C SER A 215 3.72 7.57 15.28
N ASP A 216 3.85 6.76 14.23
CA ASP A 216 4.94 6.81 13.26
C ASP A 216 4.48 7.38 11.91
N SER A 217 3.31 8.01 11.86
CA SER A 217 2.68 8.48 10.61
C SER A 217 3.62 9.35 9.76
N GLU A 218 4.26 10.37 10.35
CA GLU A 218 5.20 11.23 9.63
C GLU A 218 6.40 10.44 9.08
N ARG A 219 6.99 9.60 9.92
CA ARG A 219 8.11 8.72 9.53
C ARG A 219 7.68 7.74 8.44
N GLY A 220 6.44 7.22 8.52
CA GLY A 220 5.85 6.37 7.51
C GLY A 220 5.71 7.06 6.15
N LEU A 221 5.29 8.32 6.12
CA LEU A 221 5.20 9.08 4.87
C LEU A 221 6.58 9.28 4.22
N LYS A 222 7.64 9.52 5.01
CA LYS A 222 9.02 9.61 4.51
C LYS A 222 9.50 8.27 3.94
N LEU A 223 9.18 7.15 4.60
CA LEU A 223 9.46 5.81 4.06
C LEU A 223 8.71 5.57 2.74
N LEU A 224 7.44 5.94 2.65
CA LEU A 224 6.67 5.81 1.41
C LEU A 224 7.31 6.59 0.26
N THR A 225 7.86 7.77 0.55
CA THR A 225 8.61 8.57 -0.42
C THR A 225 9.84 7.82 -0.94
N LEU A 226 10.61 7.20 -0.04
CA LEU A 226 11.76 6.37 -0.42
C LEU A 226 11.34 5.15 -1.25
N LEU A 227 10.28 4.44 -0.83
CA LEU A 227 9.74 3.30 -1.58
C LEU A 227 9.33 3.71 -2.99
N LYS A 228 8.58 4.82 -3.12
CA LYS A 228 8.14 5.36 -4.40
C LYS A 228 9.31 5.73 -5.32
N SER A 229 10.35 6.35 -4.77
CA SER A 229 11.52 6.81 -5.55
C SER A 229 12.32 5.66 -6.19
N LYS A 230 12.19 4.45 -5.67
CA LYS A 230 12.91 3.25 -6.14
C LYS A 230 11.98 2.16 -6.67
N LEU A 231 10.69 2.46 -6.82
CA LEU A 231 9.70 1.53 -7.35
C LEU A 231 9.91 1.35 -8.86
N VAL A 232 10.01 0.10 -9.31
CA VAL A 232 10.07 -0.25 -10.73
C VAL A 232 8.89 -1.14 -11.09
N ILE A 233 8.01 -0.63 -11.93
CA ILE A 233 6.82 -1.36 -12.41
C ILE A 233 7.11 -1.86 -13.82
N ARG A 234 7.11 -3.18 -14.01
CA ARG A 234 7.23 -3.80 -15.32
C ARG A 234 5.84 -4.06 -15.87
N TRP A 235 5.34 -3.08 -16.61
CA TRP A 235 4.01 -3.12 -17.22
C TRP A 235 3.84 -4.25 -18.24
#